data_a7ce437977c646b92e3fad3134d54d04
#
_entry.id   a7ce437977c646b92e3fad3134d54d04
#
_cell.length_a   1.000
_cell.length_b   1.000
_cell.length_c   1.000
_cell.angle_alpha   90.00
_cell.angle_beta   90.00
_cell.angle_gamma   90.00
#
_symmetry.space_group_name_H-M   'P 1'
#
loop_
_entity.id
_entity.type
_entity.pdbx_description
1 polymer ?
#
loop_
_entity_poly.entity_id
_entity_poly.type
_entity_poly.pdbx_seq_one_letter_code
_entity_poly.pdbx_strand_id
1 'polypeptide(L)'
;ALLGGGYVIAALLLLTSWPLPDDRNVSFCLGVALLAAGAMLMRGALQLRRLPPGTRVGQLGLLQSSPMAEPPSALADAVQPAGPRAPLTVHVWTAATATDDRIRLPVIERYVVALSRKGHAYSGHAALECRPGGVYISHHPRGRLRIDASNALQQVRATSENNRPGRWGDSYGEEAAAGRPSTLKVRFHRYNARHLQSFWQQYRQDDTYNFTHRNCSSAVARALDAALEGSFADKPFWPTLLRLLFTIDLWHAGRVRVRADALAWTPGFVQDYASALRRITYPRDQRRLRRRRRSARGRKADAAVGNLA
;
A
#
# COMPACT_ATOMS: atom_id res chain seq x y z
N ALA A 1 17.67 2.19 -10.56
CA ALA A 1 19.07 2.11 -11.02
C ALA A 1 19.90 3.34 -10.63
N LEU A 2 19.46 4.58 -10.94
CA LEU A 2 20.24 5.80 -10.66
C LEU A 2 20.54 6.04 -9.17
N LEU A 3 19.57 5.81 -8.28
CA LEU A 3 19.77 5.94 -6.82
C LEU A 3 20.76 4.88 -6.29
N GLY A 4 20.66 3.63 -6.77
CA GLY A 4 21.60 2.57 -6.39
C GLY A 4 23.03 2.90 -6.83
N GLY A 5 23.20 3.40 -8.06
CA GLY A 5 24.50 3.87 -8.55
C GLY A 5 25.06 5.02 -7.69
N GLY A 6 24.22 5.96 -7.26
CA GLY A 6 24.62 7.06 -6.37
C GLY A 6 25.14 6.57 -5.01
N TYR A 7 24.49 5.56 -4.41
CA TYR A 7 24.95 4.96 -3.16
C TYR A 7 26.30 4.23 -3.30
N VAL A 8 26.49 3.51 -4.42
CA VAL A 8 27.77 2.83 -4.70
C VAL A 8 28.90 3.88 -4.85
N ILE A 9 28.65 4.94 -5.61
CA ILE A 9 29.63 6.03 -5.77
C ILE A 9 29.95 6.67 -4.42
N ALA A 10 28.93 7.00 -3.61
CA ALA A 10 29.14 7.57 -2.28
C ALA A 10 29.95 6.64 -1.37
N ALA A 11 29.67 5.33 -1.41
CA ALA A 11 30.45 4.34 -0.65
C ALA A 11 31.91 4.27 -1.11
N LEU A 12 32.16 4.30 -2.43
CA LEU A 12 33.51 4.31 -2.99
C LEU A 12 34.28 5.58 -2.58
N LEU A 13 33.64 6.75 -2.64
CA LEU A 13 34.25 8.02 -2.23
C LEU A 13 34.64 8.01 -0.74
N LEU A 14 33.78 7.42 0.12
CA LEU A 14 34.07 7.25 1.55
C LEU A 14 35.22 6.28 1.79
N LEU A 15 35.25 5.16 1.07
CA LEU A 15 36.29 4.11 1.23
C LEU A 15 37.65 4.55 0.69
N THR A 16 37.69 5.43 -0.30
CA THR A 16 38.93 5.91 -0.94
C THR A 16 39.44 7.23 -0.36
N SER A 17 38.75 7.76 0.68
CA SER A 17 39.09 9.06 1.29
C SER A 17 39.26 10.20 0.27
N TRP A 18 38.42 10.16 -0.80
CA TRP A 18 38.43 11.16 -1.87
C TRP A 18 37.05 11.85 -1.92
N PRO A 19 36.94 13.16 -2.14
CA PRO A 19 37.99 14.11 -2.54
C PRO A 19 38.70 14.78 -1.36
N LEU A 20 38.31 14.48 -0.12
CA LEU A 20 38.85 15.14 1.08
C LEU A 20 39.47 14.13 2.06
N PRO A 21 40.35 14.57 2.98
CA PRO A 21 40.84 13.74 4.09
C PRO A 21 39.70 13.15 4.91
N ASP A 22 39.93 12.00 5.55
CA ASP A 22 38.91 11.17 6.24
C ASP A 22 38.06 11.94 7.24
N ASP A 23 38.66 12.86 7.99
CA ASP A 23 37.99 13.69 8.99
C ASP A 23 36.90 14.62 8.42
N ARG A 24 37.01 15.00 7.13
CA ARG A 24 36.07 15.90 6.44
C ARG A 24 35.24 15.22 5.37
N ASN A 25 35.69 14.07 4.88
CA ASN A 25 35.08 13.38 3.76
C ASN A 25 33.61 12.92 4.07
N VAL A 26 33.39 12.44 5.29
CA VAL A 26 32.02 12.04 5.74
C VAL A 26 31.08 13.23 5.74
N SER A 27 31.51 14.37 6.29
CA SER A 27 30.72 15.61 6.35
C SER A 27 30.46 16.17 4.95
N PHE A 28 31.43 16.10 4.05
CA PHE A 28 31.30 16.52 2.66
C PHE A 28 30.27 15.61 1.91
N CYS A 29 30.45 14.30 1.97
CA CYS A 29 29.54 13.37 1.32
C CYS A 29 28.09 13.47 1.84
N LEU A 30 27.94 13.66 3.17
CA LEU A 30 26.63 13.90 3.77
C LEU A 30 26.02 15.23 3.30
N GLY A 31 26.84 16.31 3.24
CA GLY A 31 26.40 17.60 2.73
C GLY A 31 25.91 17.52 1.28
N VAL A 32 26.68 16.88 0.40
CA VAL A 32 26.29 16.65 -1.01
C VAL A 32 25.01 15.83 -1.09
N ALA A 33 24.87 14.76 -0.31
CA ALA A 33 23.66 13.92 -0.29
C ALA A 33 22.43 14.73 0.18
N LEU A 34 22.57 15.56 1.21
CA LEU A 34 21.50 16.43 1.70
C LEU A 34 21.10 17.50 0.68
N LEU A 35 22.08 18.10 -0.01
CA LEU A 35 21.83 19.08 -1.08
C LEU A 35 21.08 18.42 -2.24
N ALA A 36 21.52 17.24 -2.68
CA ALA A 36 20.85 16.48 -3.74
C ALA A 36 19.41 16.10 -3.35
N ALA A 37 19.21 15.62 -2.12
CA ALA A 37 17.89 15.32 -1.59
C ALA A 37 17.00 16.58 -1.52
N GLY A 38 17.54 17.69 -1.04
CA GLY A 38 16.86 18.98 -1.00
C GLY A 38 16.46 19.49 -2.39
N ALA A 39 17.36 19.39 -3.37
CA ALA A 39 17.09 19.76 -4.76
C ALA A 39 15.98 18.88 -5.38
N MET A 40 15.98 17.57 -5.13
CA MET A 40 14.92 16.66 -5.57
C MET A 40 13.55 17.01 -4.94
N LEU A 41 13.53 17.32 -3.64
CA LEU A 41 12.30 17.74 -2.94
C LEU A 41 11.81 19.09 -3.47
N MET A 42 12.71 20.05 -3.70
CA MET A 42 12.39 21.37 -4.27
C MET A 42 11.80 21.21 -5.67
N ARG A 43 12.42 20.39 -6.53
CA ARG A 43 11.91 20.08 -7.87
C ARG A 43 10.50 19.48 -7.79
N GLY A 44 10.30 18.50 -6.89
CA GLY A 44 8.98 17.90 -6.65
C GLY A 44 7.95 18.92 -6.19
N ALA A 45 8.30 19.80 -5.26
CA ALA A 45 7.42 20.86 -4.77
C ALA A 45 7.07 21.88 -5.88
N LEU A 46 8.02 22.27 -6.71
CA LEU A 46 7.78 23.16 -7.85
C LEU A 46 6.89 22.52 -8.92
N GLN A 47 7.07 21.22 -9.17
CA GLN A 47 6.19 20.48 -10.08
C GLN A 47 4.75 20.41 -9.52
N LEU A 48 4.59 20.08 -8.22
CA LEU A 48 3.30 20.05 -7.54
C LEU A 48 2.59 21.43 -7.60
N ARG A 49 3.35 22.52 -7.42
CA ARG A 49 2.81 23.89 -7.46
C ARG A 49 2.27 24.28 -8.85
N ARG A 50 2.79 23.68 -9.91
CA ARG A 50 2.38 23.97 -11.31
C ARG A 50 1.17 23.15 -11.76
N LEU A 51 0.69 22.24 -10.92
CA LEU A 51 -0.45 21.40 -11.30
C LEU A 51 -1.76 22.18 -11.20
N PRO A 52 -2.67 21.97 -12.16
CA PRO A 52 -4.01 22.52 -12.09
C PRO A 52 -4.74 22.06 -10.82
N PRO A 53 -5.62 22.88 -10.23
CA PRO A 53 -6.50 22.45 -9.15
C PRO A 53 -7.28 21.19 -9.56
N GLY A 54 -7.37 20.19 -8.68
CA GLY A 54 -8.06 18.93 -8.95
C GLY A 54 -7.22 17.83 -9.59
N THR A 55 -5.93 18.09 -9.90
CA THR A 55 -5.03 17.01 -10.38
C THR A 55 -4.79 15.98 -9.29
N ARG A 56 -4.95 14.70 -9.63
CA ARG A 56 -4.67 13.60 -8.71
C ARG A 56 -3.17 13.46 -8.47
N VAL A 57 -2.74 13.62 -7.23
CA VAL A 57 -1.32 13.51 -6.84
C VAL A 57 -0.77 12.12 -7.12
N GLY A 58 -1.59 11.06 -7.00
CA GLY A 58 -1.20 9.69 -7.31
C GLY A 58 -0.90 9.41 -8.79
N GLN A 59 -1.29 10.32 -9.70
CA GLN A 59 -1.02 10.23 -11.14
C GLN A 59 0.25 10.95 -11.56
N LEU A 60 0.95 11.59 -10.63
CA LEU A 60 2.21 12.26 -10.93
C LEU A 60 3.30 11.22 -11.19
N GLY A 61 3.96 11.33 -12.33
CA GLY A 61 5.06 10.44 -12.71
C GLY A 61 6.21 10.34 -11.70
N LEU A 62 6.33 11.31 -10.79
CA LEU A 62 7.23 11.28 -9.63
C LEU A 62 6.87 10.24 -8.58
N LEU A 63 5.58 9.87 -8.48
CA LEU A 63 5.05 8.91 -7.51
C LEU A 63 4.69 7.57 -8.16
N GLN A 64 4.78 7.50 -9.49
CA GLN A 64 4.54 6.28 -10.24
C GLN A 64 5.86 5.54 -10.45
N SER A 65 6.02 4.43 -9.78
CA SER A 65 7.17 3.53 -9.95
C SER A 65 6.95 2.53 -11.10
N SER A 66 5.77 2.55 -11.73
CA SER A 66 5.40 1.58 -12.77
C SER A 66 5.33 2.23 -14.16
N PRO A 67 5.89 1.57 -15.20
CA PRO A 67 5.88 2.07 -16.58
C PRO A 67 4.49 2.15 -17.23
N MET A 68 3.45 1.62 -16.61
CA MET A 68 2.06 1.74 -17.04
C MET A 68 1.36 2.91 -16.33
N ALA A 69 1.76 4.12 -16.68
CA ALA A 69 1.09 5.32 -16.21
C ALA A 69 -0.29 5.45 -16.87
N GLU A 70 -1.35 5.41 -16.06
CA GLU A 70 -2.67 5.83 -16.53
C GLU A 70 -2.65 7.32 -16.88
N PRO A 71 -3.27 7.72 -18.00
CA PRO A 71 -3.32 9.14 -18.37
C PRO A 71 -4.00 9.98 -17.28
N PRO A 72 -3.55 11.20 -17.05
CA PRO A 72 -4.15 12.08 -16.07
C PRO A 72 -5.60 12.44 -16.47
N SER A 73 -6.56 11.95 -15.70
CA SER A 73 -7.94 12.43 -15.84
C SER A 73 -8.14 13.64 -14.93
N ALA A 74 -8.39 14.78 -15.52
CA ALA A 74 -8.78 15.97 -14.80
C ALA A 74 -10.18 15.76 -14.21
N LEU A 75 -10.27 15.65 -12.90
CA LEU A 75 -11.53 15.71 -12.16
C LEU A 75 -11.43 16.90 -11.20
N ALA A 76 -11.78 18.06 -11.74
CA ALA A 76 -12.05 19.24 -10.95
C ALA A 76 -13.41 19.06 -10.27
N ASP A 77 -13.43 18.61 -9.00
CA ASP A 77 -14.57 18.88 -8.16
C ASP A 77 -14.16 18.83 -6.69
N ALA A 78 -14.59 19.85 -5.96
CA ALA A 78 -14.29 20.05 -4.56
C ALA A 78 -14.66 18.82 -3.70
N VAL A 79 -13.76 18.49 -2.80
CA VAL A 79 -13.95 17.47 -1.77
C VAL A 79 -15.19 17.82 -0.96
N GLN A 80 -16.29 17.09 -1.17
CA GLN A 80 -17.42 17.19 -0.26
C GLN A 80 -17.13 16.33 1.00
N PRO A 81 -17.24 16.92 2.20
CA PRO A 81 -17.15 16.15 3.43
C PRO A 81 -18.27 15.10 3.42
N ALA A 82 -17.90 13.86 3.47
CA ALA A 82 -18.84 12.75 3.52
C ALA A 82 -19.56 12.75 4.88
N GLY A 83 -20.88 12.90 4.86
CA GLY A 83 -21.74 12.55 5.99
C GLY A 83 -21.57 11.09 6.45
N PRO A 84 -22.27 10.60 7.47
CA PRO A 84 -22.16 9.24 7.98
C PRO A 84 -22.53 8.26 6.88
N ARG A 85 -21.52 7.76 6.18
CA ARG A 85 -21.65 6.77 5.10
C ARG A 85 -21.21 5.43 5.62
N ALA A 86 -21.74 4.36 5.04
CA ALA A 86 -21.21 3.03 5.28
C ALA A 86 -19.70 3.01 4.99
N PRO A 87 -18.91 2.28 5.78
CA PRO A 87 -17.46 2.32 5.68
C PRO A 87 -17.00 1.73 4.36
N LEU A 88 -15.99 2.36 3.76
CA LEU A 88 -15.13 1.73 2.77
C LEU A 88 -14.36 0.62 3.48
N THR A 89 -14.46 -0.62 3.00
CA THR A 89 -13.85 -1.78 3.64
C THR A 89 -12.84 -2.44 2.72
N VAL A 90 -11.62 -2.57 3.18
CA VAL A 90 -10.60 -3.43 2.56
C VAL A 90 -10.70 -4.80 3.18
N HIS A 91 -10.94 -5.80 2.37
CA HIS A 91 -10.98 -7.22 2.73
C HIS A 91 -9.65 -7.85 2.34
N VAL A 92 -9.06 -8.62 3.26
CA VAL A 92 -7.81 -9.35 3.00
C VAL A 92 -8.01 -10.80 3.39
N TRP A 93 -7.69 -11.69 2.47
CA TRP A 93 -7.54 -13.12 2.71
C TRP A 93 -6.06 -13.44 2.73
N THR A 94 -5.55 -13.80 3.90
CA THR A 94 -4.14 -14.15 4.03
C THR A 94 -3.90 -15.56 3.50
N ALA A 95 -2.79 -15.77 2.81
CA ALA A 95 -2.39 -17.08 2.30
C ALA A 95 -2.27 -18.13 3.44
N ALA A 96 -1.90 -17.66 4.63
CA ALA A 96 -1.71 -18.47 5.84
C ALA A 96 -2.95 -19.26 6.29
N THR A 97 -4.16 -18.89 5.85
CA THR A 97 -5.41 -19.60 6.21
C THR A 97 -5.87 -20.59 5.15
N ALA A 98 -5.14 -20.74 4.06
CA ALA A 98 -5.57 -21.53 2.91
C ALA A 98 -5.55 -23.05 3.15
N THR A 99 -4.61 -23.56 3.93
CA THR A 99 -4.46 -25.00 4.22
C THR A 99 -3.87 -25.27 5.60
N ASP A 100 -4.27 -26.40 6.23
CA ASP A 100 -3.64 -26.89 7.46
C ASP A 100 -2.30 -27.60 7.18
N ASP A 101 -2.11 -28.11 5.95
CA ASP A 101 -0.90 -28.80 5.48
C ASP A 101 0.11 -27.84 4.84
N ARG A 102 0.63 -26.89 5.64
CA ARG A 102 1.57 -25.86 5.15
C ARG A 102 2.92 -25.92 5.85
N ILE A 103 3.95 -25.46 5.14
CA ILE A 103 5.25 -25.15 5.70
C ILE A 103 5.15 -23.76 6.35
N ARG A 104 5.30 -23.68 7.67
CA ARG A 104 5.18 -22.40 8.39
C ARG A 104 6.42 -21.52 8.17
N LEU A 105 6.27 -20.54 7.26
CA LEU A 105 7.27 -19.51 6.99
C LEU A 105 6.60 -18.12 7.14
N PRO A 106 6.45 -17.58 8.37
CA PRO A 106 5.55 -16.45 8.65
C PRO A 106 5.78 -15.22 7.78
N VAL A 107 7.02 -14.89 7.43
CA VAL A 107 7.35 -13.73 6.59
C VAL A 107 7.00 -14.02 5.13
N ILE A 108 7.36 -15.19 4.62
CA ILE A 108 7.08 -15.57 3.22
C ILE A 108 5.58 -15.74 3.00
N GLU A 109 4.89 -16.42 3.93
CA GLU A 109 3.43 -16.60 3.89
C GLU A 109 2.69 -15.27 3.87
N ARG A 110 3.19 -14.28 4.61
CA ARG A 110 2.56 -12.95 4.69
C ARG A 110 2.73 -12.14 3.42
N TYR A 111 3.93 -12.10 2.84
CA TYR A 111 4.27 -11.14 1.78
C TYR A 111 4.40 -11.76 0.40
N VAL A 112 4.45 -13.06 0.29
CA VAL A 112 4.65 -13.73 -0.98
C VAL A 112 3.56 -14.78 -1.23
N VAL A 113 3.71 -15.96 -0.62
CA VAL A 113 2.88 -17.13 -0.89
C VAL A 113 2.98 -18.11 0.26
N ALA A 114 1.91 -18.79 0.60
CA ALA A 114 1.96 -19.98 1.46
C ALA A 114 2.21 -21.20 0.61
N LEU A 115 3.17 -22.03 1.02
CA LEU A 115 3.49 -23.27 0.35
C LEU A 115 2.89 -24.45 1.16
N SER A 116 2.16 -25.34 0.47
CA SER A 116 1.79 -26.62 1.06
C SER A 116 2.98 -27.59 1.01
N ARG A 117 2.96 -28.62 1.85
CA ARG A 117 3.95 -29.71 1.78
C ARG A 117 3.93 -30.45 0.44
N LYS A 118 2.83 -30.36 -0.30
CA LYS A 118 2.69 -30.91 -1.67
C LYS A 118 3.20 -29.98 -2.75
N GLY A 119 3.89 -28.87 -2.42
CA GLY A 119 4.44 -27.91 -3.38
C GLY A 119 3.41 -26.96 -4.01
N HIS A 120 2.15 -26.98 -3.57
CA HIS A 120 1.15 -26.03 -4.08
C HIS A 120 1.35 -24.66 -3.44
N ALA A 121 1.37 -23.64 -4.29
CA ALA A 121 1.48 -22.25 -3.89
C ALA A 121 0.06 -21.63 -3.73
N TYR A 122 -0.21 -21.05 -2.57
CA TYR A 122 -1.45 -20.33 -2.27
C TYR A 122 -1.15 -18.86 -2.09
N SER A 123 -1.53 -18.04 -3.06
CA SER A 123 -1.54 -16.60 -2.89
C SER A 123 -2.78 -16.22 -2.08
N GLY A 124 -2.65 -15.25 -1.16
CA GLY A 124 -3.80 -14.63 -0.55
C GLY A 124 -4.58 -13.80 -1.59
N HIS A 125 -5.63 -13.11 -1.12
CA HIS A 125 -6.45 -12.23 -1.96
C HIS A 125 -6.73 -10.92 -1.25
N ALA A 126 -7.03 -9.87 -2.02
CA ALA A 126 -7.47 -8.58 -1.50
C ALA A 126 -8.62 -8.04 -2.34
N ALA A 127 -9.60 -7.44 -1.66
CA ALA A 127 -10.71 -6.76 -2.31
C ALA A 127 -11.07 -5.47 -1.54
N LEU A 128 -11.76 -4.55 -2.21
CA LEU A 128 -12.26 -3.31 -1.64
C LEU A 128 -13.75 -3.18 -1.90
N GLU A 129 -14.52 -2.92 -0.84
CA GLU A 129 -15.97 -2.77 -0.89
C GLU A 129 -16.40 -1.38 -0.43
N CYS A 130 -17.24 -0.72 -1.23
CA CYS A 130 -17.95 0.51 -0.89
C CYS A 130 -19.45 0.36 -1.19
N ARG A 131 -20.22 -0.13 -0.21
CA ARG A 131 -21.64 -0.45 -0.39
C ARG A 131 -22.51 0.71 -0.86
N PRO A 132 -22.43 1.94 -0.29
CA PRO A 132 -23.30 3.03 -0.73
C PRO A 132 -23.04 3.47 -2.16
N GLY A 133 -21.85 3.17 -2.70
CA GLY A 133 -21.46 3.51 -4.07
C GLY A 133 -21.59 2.37 -5.05
N GLY A 134 -22.01 1.16 -4.62
CA GLY A 134 -22.05 -0.02 -5.47
C GLY A 134 -20.68 -0.44 -6.04
N VAL A 135 -19.58 -0.03 -5.39
CA VAL A 135 -18.23 -0.33 -5.85
C VAL A 135 -17.70 -1.55 -5.13
N TYR A 136 -17.38 -2.58 -5.89
CA TYR A 136 -16.64 -3.74 -5.45
C TYR A 136 -15.45 -3.95 -6.37
N ILE A 137 -14.25 -3.98 -5.81
CA ILE A 137 -12.98 -4.10 -6.56
C ILE A 137 -12.30 -5.36 -6.08
N SER A 138 -12.40 -6.40 -6.89
CA SER A 138 -11.79 -7.70 -6.67
C SER A 138 -11.34 -8.23 -8.02
N HIS A 139 -10.03 -8.33 -8.24
CA HIS A 139 -9.45 -8.68 -9.54
C HIS A 139 -8.90 -10.09 -9.51
N HIS A 140 -9.37 -10.92 -10.42
CA HIS A 140 -8.96 -12.32 -10.57
C HIS A 140 -8.45 -12.59 -11.98
N PRO A 141 -7.50 -13.53 -12.17
CA PRO A 141 -7.20 -14.03 -13.50
C PRO A 141 -8.38 -14.87 -14.02
N ARG A 142 -8.62 -14.85 -15.32
CA ARG A 142 -9.48 -15.86 -15.97
C ARG A 142 -8.69 -17.16 -16.04
N GLY A 143 -9.22 -18.20 -15.43
CA GLY A 143 -8.58 -19.50 -15.34
C GLY A 143 -7.61 -19.64 -14.15
N ARG A 144 -7.08 -20.84 -13.96
CA ARG A 144 -6.17 -21.14 -12.85
C ARG A 144 -4.76 -20.68 -13.17
N LEU A 145 -4.20 -19.88 -12.30
CA LEU A 145 -2.78 -19.53 -12.32
C LEU A 145 -2.00 -20.72 -11.73
N ARG A 146 -1.27 -21.45 -12.55
CA ARG A 146 -0.35 -22.48 -12.07
C ARG A 146 1.05 -21.86 -12.00
N ILE A 147 1.52 -21.64 -10.79
CA ILE A 147 2.89 -21.22 -10.53
C ILE A 147 3.60 -22.45 -9.92
N ASP A 148 4.53 -22.99 -10.66
CA ASP A 148 5.42 -24.06 -10.23
C ASP A 148 6.87 -23.58 -10.26
N ALA A 149 7.80 -24.39 -9.73
CA ALA A 149 9.20 -24.02 -9.62
C ALA A 149 9.85 -23.71 -10.97
N SER A 150 9.37 -24.31 -12.07
CA SER A 150 9.94 -24.14 -13.42
C SER A 150 9.55 -22.80 -14.05
N ASN A 151 8.36 -22.27 -13.75
CA ASN A 151 7.85 -21.04 -14.36
C ASN A 151 7.77 -19.84 -13.39
N ALA A 152 8.04 -20.06 -12.09
CA ALA A 152 7.89 -19.03 -11.06
C ALA A 152 8.67 -17.74 -11.37
N LEU A 153 9.93 -17.85 -11.78
CA LEU A 153 10.77 -16.70 -12.12
C LEU A 153 10.26 -15.93 -13.34
N GLN A 154 9.69 -16.62 -14.32
CA GLN A 154 9.09 -15.99 -15.50
C GLN A 154 7.79 -15.27 -15.12
N GLN A 155 6.93 -15.90 -14.32
CA GLN A 155 5.64 -15.36 -13.91
C GLN A 155 5.76 -14.11 -13.02
N VAL A 156 6.85 -13.98 -12.25
CA VAL A 156 7.10 -12.80 -11.40
C VAL A 156 7.80 -11.65 -12.14
N ARG A 157 8.11 -11.79 -13.42
CA ARG A 157 8.60 -10.67 -14.22
C ARG A 157 7.46 -9.73 -14.60
N ALA A 158 7.68 -8.43 -14.41
CA ALA A 158 6.73 -7.38 -14.76
C ALA A 158 6.77 -7.07 -16.28
N THR A 159 6.59 -8.09 -17.11
CA THR A 159 6.58 -7.96 -18.59
C THR A 159 5.17 -8.10 -19.12
N SER A 160 4.88 -7.48 -20.27
CA SER A 160 3.59 -7.60 -20.95
C SER A 160 3.29 -9.03 -21.41
N GLU A 161 4.31 -9.87 -21.60
CA GLU A 161 4.17 -11.30 -21.94
C GLU A 161 3.42 -12.09 -20.86
N ASN A 162 3.47 -11.61 -19.61
CA ASN A 162 2.75 -12.20 -18.48
C ASN A 162 1.33 -11.62 -18.30
N ASN A 163 0.87 -10.78 -19.21
CA ASN A 163 -0.48 -10.28 -19.23
C ASN A 163 -1.46 -11.39 -19.61
N ARG A 164 -2.56 -11.48 -18.90
CA ARG A 164 -3.62 -12.48 -19.08
C ARG A 164 -4.98 -11.82 -19.00
N PRO A 165 -6.02 -12.41 -19.60
CA PRO A 165 -7.38 -11.97 -19.36
C PRO A 165 -7.71 -12.08 -17.86
N GLY A 166 -8.26 -11.02 -17.30
CA GLY A 166 -8.78 -10.99 -15.96
C GLY A 166 -10.30 -11.02 -15.90
N ARG A 167 -10.81 -10.99 -14.71
CA ARG A 167 -12.23 -10.76 -14.40
C ARG A 167 -12.39 -10.02 -13.08
N TRP A 168 -13.44 -9.25 -12.99
CA TRP A 168 -13.82 -8.57 -11.75
C TRP A 168 -14.79 -9.45 -10.97
N GLY A 169 -14.66 -9.46 -9.64
CA GLY A 169 -15.64 -10.11 -8.75
C GLY A 169 -16.89 -9.26 -8.62
N ASP A 170 -18.02 -9.90 -8.36
CA ASP A 170 -19.32 -9.23 -8.31
C ASP A 170 -19.63 -8.63 -6.94
N SER A 171 -19.39 -9.38 -5.86
CA SER A 171 -19.62 -8.90 -4.49
C SER A 171 -18.78 -9.64 -3.45
N TYR A 172 -18.59 -8.99 -2.29
CA TYR A 172 -17.98 -9.67 -1.13
C TYR A 172 -18.82 -10.86 -0.65
N GLY A 173 -20.15 -10.75 -0.73
CA GLY A 173 -21.07 -11.84 -0.30
C GLY A 173 -20.85 -13.11 -1.09
N GLU A 174 -20.75 -13.00 -2.40
CA GLU A 174 -20.50 -14.13 -3.29
C GLU A 174 -19.12 -14.73 -3.09
N GLU A 175 -18.07 -13.92 -2.99
CA GLU A 175 -16.72 -14.42 -2.75
C GLU A 175 -16.59 -15.12 -1.39
N ALA A 176 -17.24 -14.58 -0.35
CA ALA A 176 -17.24 -15.19 0.97
C ALA A 176 -18.04 -16.49 1.01
N ALA A 177 -19.12 -16.61 0.23
CA ALA A 177 -19.93 -17.80 0.11
C ALA A 177 -19.25 -18.90 -0.74
N ALA A 178 -18.60 -18.51 -1.83
CA ALA A 178 -17.87 -19.43 -2.71
C ALA A 178 -16.57 -19.98 -2.08
N GLY A 179 -16.00 -19.27 -1.09
CA GLY A 179 -14.78 -19.65 -0.43
C GLY A 179 -14.91 -19.58 1.08
N ARG A 180 -14.30 -18.57 1.66
CA ARG A 180 -14.35 -18.27 3.11
C ARG A 180 -14.39 -16.77 3.34
N PRO A 181 -14.90 -16.31 4.50
CA PRO A 181 -14.84 -14.89 4.86
C PRO A 181 -13.39 -14.37 4.91
N SER A 182 -13.22 -13.07 4.60
CA SER A 182 -11.92 -12.41 4.71
C SER A 182 -11.36 -12.51 6.12
N THR A 183 -10.06 -12.80 6.22
CA THR A 183 -9.37 -12.97 7.51
C THR A 183 -9.16 -11.65 8.24
N LEU A 184 -9.08 -10.56 7.49
CA LEU A 184 -8.91 -9.22 8.03
C LEU A 184 -9.75 -8.21 7.26
N LYS A 185 -10.28 -7.22 8.00
CA LYS A 185 -11.04 -6.09 7.45
C LYS A 185 -10.48 -4.77 7.98
N VAL A 186 -10.09 -3.87 7.06
CA VAL A 186 -9.68 -2.51 7.40
C VAL A 186 -10.75 -1.55 6.91
N ARG A 187 -11.36 -0.76 7.83
CA ARG A 187 -12.49 0.11 7.52
C ARG A 187 -12.09 1.58 7.57
N PHE A 188 -12.58 2.34 6.59
CA PHE A 188 -12.41 3.78 6.48
C PHE A 188 -13.80 4.44 6.47
N HIS A 189 -14.04 5.37 7.40
CA HIS A 189 -15.31 6.09 7.50
C HIS A 189 -15.29 7.46 6.81
N ARG A 190 -14.09 7.98 6.52
CA ARG A 190 -13.87 9.23 5.78
C ARG A 190 -13.08 8.91 4.54
N TYR A 191 -13.68 9.08 3.38
CA TYR A 191 -13.08 8.82 2.09
C TYR A 191 -13.83 9.63 1.02
N ASN A 192 -13.20 9.84 -0.12
CA ASN A 192 -13.77 10.51 -1.27
C ASN A 192 -14.45 9.48 -2.18
N ALA A 193 -15.78 9.34 -2.04
CA ALA A 193 -16.55 8.38 -2.82
C ALA A 193 -16.57 8.71 -4.33
N ARG A 194 -16.52 10.00 -4.69
CA ARG A 194 -16.50 10.43 -6.10
C ARG A 194 -15.20 10.05 -6.77
N HIS A 195 -14.05 10.31 -6.13
CA HIS A 195 -12.75 9.90 -6.64
C HIS A 195 -12.64 8.38 -6.77
N LEU A 196 -13.16 7.64 -5.79
CA LEU A 196 -13.20 6.18 -5.86
C LEU A 196 -14.05 5.69 -7.04
N GLN A 197 -15.26 6.23 -7.22
CA GLN A 197 -16.14 5.86 -8.33
C GLN A 197 -15.51 6.17 -9.68
N SER A 198 -14.95 7.37 -9.83
CA SER A 198 -14.29 7.79 -11.04
C SER A 198 -13.06 6.94 -11.38
N PHE A 199 -12.24 6.65 -10.36
CA PHE A 199 -11.14 5.69 -10.49
C PHE A 199 -11.67 4.33 -10.97
N TRP A 200 -12.71 3.82 -10.34
CA TRP A 200 -13.26 2.51 -10.65
C TRP A 200 -13.85 2.43 -12.06
N GLN A 201 -14.62 3.43 -12.48
CA GLN A 201 -15.18 3.50 -13.81
C GLN A 201 -14.11 3.44 -14.90
N GLN A 202 -12.98 4.09 -14.69
CA GLN A 202 -11.84 4.08 -15.61
C GLN A 202 -11.05 2.78 -15.52
N TYR A 203 -10.70 2.35 -14.30
CA TYR A 203 -9.83 1.20 -14.07
C TYR A 203 -10.45 -0.13 -14.53
N ARG A 204 -11.78 -0.28 -14.41
CA ARG A 204 -12.50 -1.50 -14.80
C ARG A 204 -12.62 -1.72 -16.30
N GLN A 205 -12.34 -0.70 -17.13
CA GLN A 205 -12.41 -0.82 -18.58
C GLN A 205 -11.35 -1.75 -19.16
N ASP A 206 -10.22 -1.88 -18.47
CA ASP A 206 -9.18 -2.83 -18.80
C ASP A 206 -9.19 -3.96 -17.77
N ASP A 207 -9.53 -5.17 -18.20
CA ASP A 207 -9.57 -6.36 -17.35
C ASP A 207 -8.25 -7.16 -17.34
N THR A 208 -7.22 -6.65 -18.01
CA THR A 208 -5.89 -7.30 -18.07
C THR A 208 -5.39 -7.58 -16.66
N TYR A 209 -5.05 -8.84 -16.41
CA TYR A 209 -4.44 -9.30 -15.17
C TYR A 209 -2.96 -9.56 -15.37
N ASN A 210 -2.13 -9.04 -14.45
CA ASN A 210 -0.72 -9.37 -14.39
C ASN A 210 -0.33 -9.59 -12.93
N PHE A 211 0.33 -10.70 -12.64
CA PHE A 211 0.61 -11.12 -11.26
C PHE A 211 1.42 -10.10 -10.46
N THR A 212 2.27 -9.31 -11.09
CA THR A 212 3.17 -8.37 -10.41
C THR A 212 2.59 -6.96 -10.28
N HIS A 213 2.07 -6.38 -11.36
CA HIS A 213 1.74 -4.96 -11.38
C HIS A 213 0.25 -4.65 -11.57
N ARG A 214 -0.58 -5.64 -12.01
CA ARG A 214 -2.02 -5.44 -12.20
C ARG A 214 -2.81 -6.64 -11.66
N ASN A 215 -2.80 -6.79 -10.36
CA ASN A 215 -3.44 -7.88 -9.63
C ASN A 215 -4.49 -7.35 -8.63
N CYS A 216 -5.12 -8.23 -7.87
CA CYS A 216 -6.08 -7.86 -6.84
C CYS A 216 -5.53 -6.83 -5.84
N SER A 217 -4.29 -7.01 -5.43
CA SER A 217 -3.66 -6.17 -4.41
C SER A 217 -3.29 -4.78 -4.93
N SER A 218 -2.76 -4.69 -6.15
CA SER A 218 -2.45 -3.40 -6.79
C SER A 218 -3.72 -2.60 -7.09
N ALA A 219 -4.81 -3.27 -7.53
CA ALA A 219 -6.10 -2.64 -7.75
C ALA A 219 -6.65 -2.01 -6.46
N VAL A 220 -6.59 -2.74 -5.33
CA VAL A 220 -7.02 -2.24 -4.02
C VAL A 220 -6.15 -1.09 -3.53
N ALA A 221 -4.82 -1.18 -3.69
CA ALA A 221 -3.90 -0.11 -3.28
C ALA A 221 -4.18 1.20 -4.03
N ARG A 222 -4.34 1.14 -5.36
CA ARG A 222 -4.68 2.30 -6.20
C ARG A 222 -6.06 2.87 -5.88
N ALA A 223 -7.04 2.00 -5.63
CA ALA A 223 -8.38 2.41 -5.21
C ALA A 223 -8.37 3.13 -3.85
N LEU A 224 -7.54 2.68 -2.90
CA LEU A 224 -7.33 3.36 -1.63
C LEU A 224 -6.70 4.73 -1.80
N ASP A 225 -5.72 4.87 -2.68
CA ASP A 225 -5.10 6.16 -2.98
C ASP A 225 -6.16 7.14 -3.49
N ALA A 226 -6.96 6.73 -4.49
CA ALA A 226 -8.06 7.55 -5.02
C ALA A 226 -9.12 7.88 -3.96
N ALA A 227 -9.49 6.91 -3.12
CA ALA A 227 -10.49 7.10 -2.09
C ALA A 227 -10.02 8.02 -0.94
N LEU A 228 -8.74 8.05 -0.64
CA LEU A 228 -8.18 8.85 0.46
C LEU A 228 -7.61 10.19 0.01
N GLU A 229 -7.56 10.46 -1.28
CA GLU A 229 -7.15 11.75 -1.83
C GLU A 229 -8.03 12.87 -1.28
N GLY A 230 -7.40 13.97 -0.85
CA GLY A 230 -8.10 15.10 -0.23
C GLY A 230 -8.55 14.88 1.22
N SER A 231 -8.26 13.75 1.87
CA SER A 231 -8.69 13.46 3.24
C SER A 231 -8.22 14.48 4.30
N PHE A 232 -7.28 15.34 3.95
CA PHE A 232 -6.75 16.42 4.81
C PHE A 232 -7.00 17.82 4.26
N ALA A 233 -7.77 17.97 3.19
CA ALA A 233 -8.01 19.28 2.55
C ALA A 233 -8.74 20.28 3.46
N ASP A 234 -9.53 19.79 4.43
CA ASP A 234 -10.24 20.57 5.44
C ASP A 234 -9.37 21.03 6.62
N LYS A 235 -8.06 20.71 6.62
CA LYS A 235 -7.18 20.95 7.74
C LYS A 235 -6.13 22.02 7.43
N PRO A 236 -5.69 22.79 8.46
CA PRO A 236 -4.61 23.76 8.27
C PRO A 236 -3.35 23.06 7.73
N PHE A 237 -2.78 23.62 6.67
CA PHE A 237 -1.68 23.00 5.93
C PHE A 237 -0.45 22.72 6.82
N TRP A 238 0.11 23.75 7.45
CA TRP A 238 1.38 23.63 8.19
C TRP A 238 1.29 22.66 9.39
N PRO A 239 0.29 22.78 10.30
CA PRO A 239 0.18 21.84 11.40
C PRO A 239 -0.05 20.40 10.93
N THR A 240 -0.78 20.22 9.83
CA THR A 240 -1.04 18.90 9.26
C THR A 240 0.23 18.32 8.64
N LEU A 241 0.97 19.09 7.87
CA LEU A 241 2.23 18.68 7.26
C LEU A 241 3.24 18.27 8.33
N LEU A 242 3.50 19.13 9.32
CA LEU A 242 4.43 18.82 10.41
C LEU A 242 4.00 17.54 11.15
N ARG A 243 2.70 17.42 11.51
CA ARG A 243 2.20 16.21 12.13
C ARG A 243 2.46 14.96 11.28
N LEU A 244 2.22 15.04 9.98
CA LEU A 244 2.42 13.92 9.06
C LEU A 244 3.89 13.54 8.95
N LEU A 245 4.78 14.51 8.83
CA LEU A 245 6.24 14.28 8.77
C LEU A 245 6.78 13.54 10.01
N PHE A 246 6.24 13.85 11.19
CA PHE A 246 6.62 13.17 12.44
C PHE A 246 5.76 11.91 12.74
N THR A 247 4.89 11.48 11.82
CA THR A 247 4.06 10.28 11.98
C THR A 247 4.77 9.07 11.39
N ILE A 248 5.22 8.13 12.23
CA ILE A 248 5.91 6.90 11.81
C ILE A 248 5.07 6.11 10.79
N ASP A 249 3.75 6.12 10.94
CA ASP A 249 2.86 5.40 10.02
C ASP A 249 2.91 5.94 8.59
N LEU A 250 3.23 7.25 8.38
CA LEU A 250 3.42 7.81 7.04
C LEU A 250 4.66 7.20 6.36
N TRP A 251 5.76 7.18 7.08
CA TRP A 251 7.00 6.59 6.60
C TRP A 251 6.88 5.09 6.36
N HIS A 252 6.13 4.41 7.24
CA HIS A 252 5.83 2.99 7.05
C HIS A 252 5.00 2.75 5.79
N ALA A 253 3.91 3.52 5.58
CA ALA A 253 3.10 3.44 4.36
C ALA A 253 3.93 3.68 3.10
N GLY A 254 4.78 4.73 3.11
CA GLY A 254 5.69 5.03 2.01
C GLY A 254 6.66 3.88 1.72
N ARG A 255 7.27 3.29 2.74
CA ARG A 255 8.17 2.14 2.58
C ARG A 255 7.46 0.89 2.05
N VAL A 256 6.25 0.61 2.54
CA VAL A 256 5.43 -0.51 2.03
C VAL A 256 5.13 -0.29 0.55
N ARG A 257 4.71 0.92 0.17
CA ARG A 257 4.42 1.27 -1.22
C ARG A 257 5.64 1.08 -2.12
N VAL A 258 6.78 1.69 -1.78
CA VAL A 258 8.02 1.57 -2.57
C VAL A 258 8.42 0.11 -2.77
N ARG A 259 8.34 -0.72 -1.72
CA ARG A 259 8.65 -2.15 -1.81
C ARG A 259 7.65 -2.91 -2.68
N ALA A 260 6.36 -2.65 -2.51
CA ALA A 260 5.31 -3.32 -3.28
C ALA A 260 5.37 -2.95 -4.76
N ASP A 261 5.64 -1.68 -5.08
CA ASP A 261 5.81 -1.21 -6.46
C ASP A 261 7.08 -1.77 -7.11
N ALA A 262 8.16 -1.97 -6.34
CA ALA A 262 9.42 -2.53 -6.84
C ALA A 262 9.38 -4.05 -7.03
N LEU A 263 8.59 -4.77 -6.26
CA LEU A 263 8.50 -6.24 -6.30
C LEU A 263 7.18 -6.68 -6.94
N ALA A 264 6.13 -6.68 -6.16
CA ALA A 264 4.75 -6.93 -6.54
C ALA A 264 3.84 -6.57 -5.36
N TRP A 265 2.68 -6.02 -5.63
CA TRP A 265 1.65 -5.87 -4.61
C TRP A 265 1.10 -7.24 -4.20
N THR A 266 1.13 -7.53 -2.91
CA THR A 266 0.58 -8.75 -2.32
C THR A 266 -0.47 -8.40 -1.25
N PRO A 267 -1.35 -9.33 -0.86
CA PRO A 267 -2.33 -9.11 0.19
C PRO A 267 -1.72 -8.67 1.52
N GLY A 268 -0.51 -9.14 1.85
CA GLY A 268 0.23 -8.70 3.03
C GLY A 268 0.65 -7.23 2.95
N PHE A 269 1.15 -6.78 1.80
CA PHE A 269 1.47 -5.37 1.60
C PHE A 269 0.21 -4.50 1.63
N VAL A 270 -0.91 -4.94 1.05
CA VAL A 270 -2.20 -4.23 1.16
C VAL A 270 -2.64 -4.12 2.61
N GLN A 271 -2.51 -5.18 3.40
CA GLN A 271 -2.84 -5.18 4.83
C GLN A 271 -2.06 -4.13 5.59
N ASP A 272 -0.73 -4.10 5.39
CA ASP A 272 0.16 -3.16 6.08
C ASP A 272 -0.09 -1.72 5.61
N TYR A 273 -0.24 -1.52 4.31
CA TYR A 273 -0.54 -0.23 3.70
C TYR A 273 -1.86 0.35 4.19
N ALA A 274 -2.96 -0.40 4.05
CA ALA A 274 -4.28 0.01 4.51
C ALA A 274 -4.31 0.27 6.02
N SER A 275 -3.62 -0.55 6.82
CA SER A 275 -3.51 -0.36 8.26
C SER A 275 -2.75 0.91 8.62
N ALA A 276 -1.66 1.22 7.92
CA ALA A 276 -0.90 2.45 8.12
C ALA A 276 -1.71 3.68 7.71
N LEU A 277 -2.34 3.67 6.52
CA LEU A 277 -3.22 4.75 6.04
C LEU A 277 -4.37 5.01 7.01
N ARG A 278 -4.99 3.96 7.55
CA ARG A 278 -6.04 4.11 8.57
C ARG A 278 -5.51 4.80 9.82
N ARG A 279 -4.30 4.47 10.29
CA ARG A 279 -3.69 5.11 11.46
C ARG A 279 -3.36 6.58 11.22
N ILE A 280 -2.96 6.94 10.02
CA ILE A 280 -2.72 8.34 9.62
C ILE A 280 -4.03 9.12 9.60
N THR A 281 -5.09 8.54 9.01
CA THR A 281 -6.38 9.20 8.82
C THR A 281 -7.16 9.35 10.14
N TYR A 282 -7.02 8.39 11.09
CA TYR A 282 -7.75 8.35 12.36
C TYR A 282 -6.84 8.29 13.60
N PRO A 283 -6.05 9.30 13.88
CA PRO A 283 -5.09 9.28 14.99
C PRO A 283 -5.77 9.23 16.38
N ARG A 284 -7.03 9.71 16.51
CA ARG A 284 -7.78 9.68 17.77
C ARG A 284 -8.26 8.28 18.15
N ASP A 285 -8.65 7.46 17.20
CA ASP A 285 -9.04 6.07 17.45
C ASP A 285 -7.88 5.24 18.02
N GLN A 286 -6.67 5.54 17.59
CA GLN A 286 -5.45 4.93 18.11
C GLN A 286 -5.22 5.22 19.58
N ARG A 287 -5.42 6.47 20.00
CA ARG A 287 -5.26 6.86 21.42
C ARG A 287 -6.28 6.12 22.30
N ARG A 288 -7.53 5.98 21.85
CA ARG A 288 -8.57 5.21 22.55
C ARG A 288 -8.25 3.72 22.60
N LEU A 289 -7.79 3.12 21.50
CA LEU A 289 -7.40 1.72 21.45
C LEU A 289 -6.17 1.43 22.33
N ARG A 290 -5.15 2.30 22.32
CA ARG A 290 -3.97 2.17 23.19
C ARG A 290 -4.35 2.29 24.66
N ARG A 291 -5.25 3.21 25.03
CA ARG A 291 -5.78 3.33 26.42
C ARG A 291 -6.53 2.07 26.83
N ARG A 292 -7.42 1.53 25.98
CA ARG A 292 -8.15 0.27 26.25
C ARG A 292 -7.21 -0.93 26.42
N ARG A 293 -6.17 -1.05 25.58
CA ARG A 293 -5.17 -2.12 25.68
C ARG A 293 -4.32 -2.01 26.97
N ARG A 294 -3.93 -0.80 27.37
CA ARG A 294 -3.21 -0.57 28.63
C ARG A 294 -4.08 -0.93 29.84
N SER A 295 -5.33 -0.49 29.87
CA SER A 295 -6.29 -0.82 30.90
C SER A 295 -6.60 -2.33 30.98
N ALA A 296 -6.67 -3.03 29.84
CA ALA A 296 -6.88 -4.48 29.83
C ALA A 296 -5.63 -5.25 30.30
N ARG A 297 -4.41 -4.75 29.99
CA ARG A 297 -3.16 -5.33 30.51
C ARG A 297 -3.00 -5.11 32.01
N GLY A 298 -3.35 -3.91 32.50
CA GLY A 298 -3.34 -3.61 33.95
C GLY A 298 -4.26 -4.59 34.72
N ARG A 299 -5.52 -4.73 34.29
CA ARG A 299 -6.46 -5.67 34.90
C ARG A 299 -6.00 -7.14 34.89
N LYS A 300 -5.30 -7.56 33.84
CA LYS A 300 -4.73 -8.93 33.79
C LYS A 300 -3.55 -9.10 34.74
N ALA A 301 -2.74 -8.07 34.93
CA ALA A 301 -1.63 -8.08 35.88
C ALA A 301 -2.16 -8.12 37.32
N ASP A 302 -3.15 -7.30 37.63
CA ASP A 302 -3.78 -7.24 38.96
C ASP A 302 -4.48 -8.58 39.33
N ALA A 303 -5.16 -9.20 38.34
CA ALA A 303 -5.79 -10.52 38.53
C ALA A 303 -4.76 -11.64 38.71
N ALA A 304 -3.59 -11.53 38.09
CA ALA A 304 -2.51 -12.52 38.27
C ALA A 304 -1.85 -12.41 39.66
N VAL A 305 -1.71 -11.19 40.19
CA VAL A 305 -1.17 -10.96 41.54
C VAL A 305 -2.18 -11.40 42.60
N GLY A 306 -3.48 -11.15 42.42
CA GLY A 306 -4.52 -11.57 43.34
C GLY A 306 -4.75 -13.09 43.45
N ASN A 307 -4.31 -13.87 42.44
CA ASN A 307 -4.36 -15.34 42.47
C ASN A 307 -3.12 -15.99 43.13
N LEU A 308 -2.13 -15.19 43.52
CA LEU A 308 -0.89 -15.66 44.17
C LEU A 308 -0.83 -15.30 45.68
N ALA A 309 -1.83 -14.59 46.16
CA ALA A 309 -2.06 -14.29 47.57
C ALA A 309 -3.19 -15.14 48.14
#